data_da363285c4274f8bb357a1661eb7f536
#
_entry.id   da363285c4274f8bb357a1661eb7f536
#
_cell.length_a   1.000
_cell.length_b   1.000
_cell.length_c   1.000
_cell.angle_alpha   90.00
_cell.angle_beta   90.00
_cell.angle_gamma   90.00
#
_symmetry.space_group_name_H-M   'P 1'
#
loop_
_entity.id
_entity.type
_entity.pdbx_description
1 polymer ?
#
loop_
_entity_poly.entity_id
_entity_poly.type
_entity_poly.pdbx_seq_one_letter_code
_entity_poly.pdbx_strand_id
1 'polypeptide(L)'
;MLRSGAAAAALALLEGCGSAADEPGGPEPSAAQDAPASSPAPGSPTAAAAPAMPAEWRPHTRTFMAWPALDEVWGDQLPAVRADIARVAQAVARFEPVVLMARPDQSAGARRLCGSSVEVIDLAVDDLWARDTGPTFVTGAAGVAGVDLNFNGWGGKQTHTDDGQVARNLLDHYGIRRIQAPVTGEGGGIEVDGEGTLMATESSWVNGNRNPGVSRDRIEAALKDLFGVRKVIWFAGVAGQDITDCHVDALARFAEPGVVVLHRPGPDTPPDIWSRASDQALDVLRGATDANGRTLRVVDLTEPDLAGRPDLGKDFLATYLNYYVVNGAVIMPRFGDRASDDRAAGVLADLHPGREVVPVGIDAIAAGGGGIHCSTQQQPAG
;
A
#
# COMPACT_ATOMS: atom_id res chain seq x y z
N MET A 1 25.54 20.72 -38.75
CA MET A 1 27.02 20.91 -38.92
C MET A 1 27.66 20.13 -37.77
N LEU A 2 28.30 18.99 -38.13
CA LEU A 2 29.68 18.59 -37.87
C LEU A 2 30.00 18.33 -36.38
N ARG A 3 30.62 17.25 -35.93
CA ARG A 3 31.18 15.92 -36.37
C ARG A 3 31.60 15.21 -35.08
N SER A 4 31.29 13.95 -34.89
CA SER A 4 32.13 12.75 -34.98
C SER A 4 33.40 12.74 -34.10
N GLY A 5 33.56 11.71 -33.31
CA GLY A 5 34.80 11.27 -32.70
C GLY A 5 34.66 9.94 -31.99
N ALA A 6 34.87 8.85 -32.74
CA ALA A 6 35.04 7.48 -32.19
C ALA A 6 36.54 7.26 -31.91
N ALA A 7 36.86 6.51 -30.87
CA ALA A 7 38.17 5.85 -30.78
C ALA A 7 37.99 4.47 -30.09
N ALA A 8 38.44 3.46 -30.83
CA ALA A 8 38.46 2.05 -30.46
C ALA A 8 39.90 1.62 -30.12
N ALA A 9 40.00 0.38 -29.60
CA ALA A 9 41.15 -0.52 -29.51
C ALA A 9 41.97 -0.40 -28.20
N ALA A 10 42.53 -1.46 -27.57
CA ALA A 10 42.99 -2.72 -28.14
C ALA A 10 43.07 -3.82 -27.07
N LEU A 11 42.96 -5.05 -27.52
CA LEU A 11 43.28 -6.34 -26.90
C LEU A 11 44.76 -6.46 -26.50
N ALA A 12 45.06 -7.21 -25.43
CA ALA A 12 46.32 -7.95 -25.32
C ALA A 12 46.08 -9.28 -24.60
N LEU A 13 46.28 -10.36 -25.31
CA LEU A 13 46.41 -11.74 -24.90
C LEU A 13 47.90 -11.98 -24.45
N LEU A 14 48.08 -12.76 -23.43
CA LEU A 14 49.33 -13.49 -23.25
C LEU A 14 49.06 -14.87 -22.60
N GLU A 15 49.36 -15.90 -23.36
CA GLU A 15 49.41 -17.30 -22.98
C GLU A 15 50.73 -17.60 -22.23
N GLY A 16 50.73 -18.61 -21.41
CA GLY A 16 51.95 -19.17 -20.80
C GLY A 16 51.72 -20.55 -20.17
N CYS A 17 52.14 -21.57 -20.90
CA CYS A 17 52.14 -23.01 -20.55
C CYS A 17 53.20 -23.44 -19.58
N GLY A 18 52.99 -24.64 -19.00
CA GLY A 18 54.03 -25.58 -18.52
C GLY A 18 53.76 -26.15 -17.13
N SER A 19 53.54 -27.33 -16.90
CA SER A 19 53.96 -28.71 -17.19
C SER A 19 54.26 -29.45 -15.88
N ALA A 20 53.54 -30.46 -15.62
CA ALA A 20 53.67 -31.86 -15.23
C ALA A 20 54.65 -32.35 -14.13
N ALA A 21 54.13 -33.35 -13.39
CA ALA A 21 54.69 -34.60 -12.81
C ALA A 21 55.38 -34.50 -11.43
N ASP A 22 54.97 -35.30 -10.41
CA ASP A 22 55.16 -36.72 -10.15
C ASP A 22 54.55 -37.13 -8.79
N GLU A 23 53.87 -38.27 -8.76
CA GLU A 23 53.62 -39.07 -7.58
C GLU A 23 54.89 -39.97 -7.29
N PRO A 24 55.10 -40.58 -6.11
CA PRO A 24 54.20 -41.57 -5.49
C PRO A 24 54.34 -41.76 -3.94
N GLY A 25 53.46 -42.56 -3.34
CA GLY A 25 53.73 -43.40 -2.19
C GLY A 25 52.86 -43.22 -0.96
N GLY A 26 51.84 -44.08 -0.80
CA GLY A 26 51.22 -44.31 0.49
C GLY A 26 52.02 -45.19 1.42
N PRO A 27 51.65 -45.32 2.68
CA PRO A 27 51.03 -46.56 3.14
C PRO A 27 49.87 -46.40 4.10
N GLU A 28 49.04 -47.42 4.13
CA GLU A 28 47.89 -47.76 4.97
C GLU A 28 48.26 -48.05 6.44
N PRO A 29 47.25 -48.51 7.27
CA PRO A 29 46.41 -47.70 8.16
C PRO A 29 46.76 -47.97 9.64
N SER A 30 46.36 -47.04 10.53
CA SER A 30 46.40 -47.32 11.97
C SER A 30 45.08 -47.01 12.65
N ALA A 31 44.74 -47.90 13.54
CA ALA A 31 43.51 -48.17 14.25
C ALA A 31 42.73 -46.97 14.83
N ALA A 32 41.42 -47.16 14.81
CA ALA A 32 40.42 -46.38 15.51
C ALA A 32 40.69 -46.28 17.03
N GLN A 33 40.54 -45.07 17.54
CA GLN A 33 40.21 -44.83 18.96
C GLN A 33 38.91 -44.06 19.01
N ASP A 34 37.92 -44.65 19.67
CA ASP A 34 36.59 -44.04 19.98
C ASP A 34 36.80 -42.76 20.81
N ALA A 35 36.36 -41.62 20.25
CA ALA A 35 36.16 -40.38 20.96
C ALA A 35 34.70 -40.28 21.43
N PRO A 36 34.40 -39.84 22.66
CA PRO A 36 33.04 -39.73 23.15
C PRO A 36 32.23 -38.70 22.37
N ALA A 37 30.98 -39.06 22.09
CA ALA A 37 29.99 -38.22 21.43
C ALA A 37 29.87 -36.84 22.12
N SER A 38 30.23 -35.80 21.41
CA SER A 38 29.99 -34.41 21.82
C SER A 38 28.47 -34.14 21.82
N SER A 39 27.93 -33.75 22.95
CA SER A 39 26.56 -33.22 23.06
C SER A 39 26.38 -32.06 22.08
N PRO A 40 25.21 -31.94 21.41
CA PRO A 40 24.96 -30.80 20.54
C PRO A 40 24.99 -29.50 21.36
N ALA A 41 25.79 -28.54 20.89
CA ALA A 41 25.78 -27.18 21.43
C ALA A 41 24.36 -26.60 21.42
N PRO A 42 23.97 -25.79 22.43
CA PRO A 42 22.67 -25.12 22.41
C PRO A 42 22.60 -24.29 21.13
N GLY A 43 21.50 -24.50 20.36
CA GLY A 43 21.26 -23.83 19.08
C GLY A 43 21.41 -22.31 19.26
N SER A 44 22.13 -21.70 18.35
CA SER A 44 22.20 -20.25 18.24
C SER A 44 20.78 -19.70 18.27
N PRO A 45 20.49 -18.61 18.98
CA PRO A 45 19.17 -18.02 18.97
C PRO A 45 18.79 -17.73 17.51
N THR A 46 17.71 -18.33 17.06
CA THR A 46 17.12 -18.06 15.75
C THR A 46 16.93 -16.55 15.68
N ALA A 47 17.61 -15.89 14.75
CA ALA A 47 17.44 -14.45 14.57
C ALA A 47 15.94 -14.15 14.48
N ALA A 48 15.46 -13.29 15.37
CA ALA A 48 14.04 -12.91 15.37
C ALA A 48 13.69 -12.42 13.96
N ALA A 49 12.64 -12.99 13.36
CA ALA A 49 12.21 -12.61 12.03
C ALA A 49 12.03 -11.09 11.98
N ALA A 50 12.60 -10.45 10.95
CA ALA A 50 12.41 -9.02 10.72
C ALA A 50 10.91 -8.72 10.63
N PRO A 51 10.46 -7.52 11.08
CA PRO A 51 9.08 -7.14 10.95
C PRO A 51 8.66 -7.10 9.48
N ALA A 52 7.43 -7.54 9.18
CA ALA A 52 6.87 -7.52 7.84
C ALA A 52 5.47 -6.92 7.86
N MET A 53 5.08 -6.26 6.77
CA MET A 53 3.73 -5.76 6.57
C MET A 53 2.80 -6.93 6.21
N PRO A 54 1.77 -7.23 7.03
CA PRO A 54 0.78 -8.23 6.67
C PRO A 54 -0.08 -7.76 5.51
N ALA A 55 -0.56 -8.70 4.68
CA ALA A 55 -1.56 -8.39 3.69
C ALA A 55 -2.86 -7.91 4.33
N GLU A 56 -3.60 -7.02 3.65
CA GLU A 56 -4.82 -6.39 4.19
C GLU A 56 -5.91 -7.39 4.58
N TRP A 57 -6.00 -8.54 3.94
CA TRP A 57 -6.99 -9.57 4.27
C TRP A 57 -6.64 -10.43 5.51
N ARG A 58 -5.53 -10.15 6.19
CA ARG A 58 -5.21 -10.79 7.48
C ARG A 58 -6.09 -10.22 8.59
N PRO A 59 -6.29 -10.92 9.71
CA PRO A 59 -7.12 -10.41 10.80
C PRO A 59 -6.67 -9.04 11.31
N HIS A 60 -7.64 -8.16 11.55
CA HIS A 60 -7.43 -6.82 12.12
C HIS A 60 -7.82 -6.78 13.59
N THR A 61 -7.08 -6.00 14.36
CA THR A 61 -7.47 -5.60 15.72
C THR A 61 -8.52 -4.50 15.67
N ARG A 62 -8.34 -3.53 14.73
CA ARG A 62 -9.23 -2.38 14.50
C ARG A 62 -8.89 -1.66 13.21
N THR A 63 -9.82 -0.80 12.80
CA THR A 63 -9.61 0.19 11.72
C THR A 63 -9.51 1.59 12.32
N PHE A 64 -8.54 2.37 11.87
CA PHE A 64 -8.44 3.81 12.12
C PHE A 64 -9.01 4.59 10.95
N MET A 65 -9.73 5.67 11.27
CA MET A 65 -10.27 6.65 10.34
C MET A 65 -10.06 8.06 10.89
N ALA A 66 -10.20 9.08 10.04
CA ALA A 66 -10.06 10.47 10.45
C ALA A 66 -11.28 11.30 10.05
N TRP A 67 -11.62 12.28 10.90
CA TRP A 67 -12.74 13.17 10.68
C TRP A 67 -12.32 14.40 9.88
N PRO A 68 -12.90 14.68 8.71
CA PRO A 68 -12.51 15.84 7.90
C PRO A 68 -12.80 17.14 8.67
N ALA A 69 -11.75 17.92 8.89
CA ALA A 69 -11.80 19.05 9.80
C ALA A 69 -11.82 20.42 9.10
N LEU A 70 -11.12 20.56 7.96
CA LEU A 70 -10.83 21.87 7.37
C LEU A 70 -11.89 22.32 6.35
N ASP A 71 -12.54 23.45 6.66
CA ASP A 71 -13.46 24.13 5.72
C ASP A 71 -12.71 24.62 4.46
N GLU A 72 -11.43 24.97 4.59
CA GLU A 72 -10.61 25.42 3.45
C GLU A 72 -10.37 24.35 2.39
N VAL A 73 -10.47 23.06 2.78
CA VAL A 73 -10.33 21.92 1.86
C VAL A 73 -11.67 21.57 1.22
N TRP A 74 -12.75 21.53 2.01
CA TRP A 74 -14.02 20.95 1.59
C TRP A 74 -15.11 21.99 1.34
N GLY A 75 -15.00 23.21 1.90
CA GLY A 75 -16.02 24.26 1.75
C GLY A 75 -17.43 23.75 2.05
N ASP A 76 -18.36 24.05 1.15
CA ASP A 76 -19.75 23.62 1.26
C ASP A 76 -19.96 22.09 1.19
N GLN A 77 -18.95 21.34 0.76
CA GLN A 77 -18.98 19.86 0.70
C GLN A 77 -18.74 19.21 2.09
N LEU A 78 -18.17 19.92 3.05
CA LEU A 78 -17.78 19.35 4.35
C LEU A 78 -18.89 18.57 5.07
N PRO A 79 -20.16 19.01 5.10
CA PRO A 79 -21.23 18.21 5.69
C PRO A 79 -21.50 16.90 4.95
N ALA A 80 -21.41 16.88 3.62
CA ALA A 80 -21.61 15.69 2.80
C ALA A 80 -20.46 14.68 3.00
N VAL A 81 -19.22 15.16 3.01
CA VAL A 81 -18.03 14.31 3.26
C VAL A 81 -18.08 13.70 4.66
N ARG A 82 -18.47 14.48 5.67
CA ARG A 82 -18.67 13.96 7.04
C ARG A 82 -19.76 12.88 7.09
N ALA A 83 -20.83 13.03 6.31
CA ALA A 83 -21.87 12.00 6.22
C ALA A 83 -21.34 10.73 5.53
N ASP A 84 -20.49 10.86 4.51
CA ASP A 84 -19.86 9.71 3.84
C ASP A 84 -18.89 8.98 4.78
N ILE A 85 -18.01 9.68 5.48
CA ILE A 85 -17.10 9.10 6.48
C ILE A 85 -17.88 8.37 7.57
N ALA A 86 -18.96 8.96 8.07
CA ALA A 86 -19.80 8.28 9.07
C ALA A 86 -20.43 6.99 8.52
N ARG A 87 -20.88 6.98 7.25
CA ARG A 87 -21.41 5.76 6.61
C ARG A 87 -20.35 4.68 6.45
N VAL A 88 -19.14 5.05 6.02
CA VAL A 88 -18.02 4.10 5.91
C VAL A 88 -17.66 3.55 7.29
N ALA A 89 -17.49 4.41 8.31
CA ALA A 89 -17.19 3.99 9.68
C ALA A 89 -18.23 3.04 10.25
N GLN A 90 -19.52 3.32 10.05
CA GLN A 90 -20.64 2.46 10.46
C GLN A 90 -20.65 1.12 9.71
N ALA A 91 -20.31 1.11 8.42
CA ALA A 91 -20.24 -0.11 7.63
C ALA A 91 -19.10 -1.02 8.13
N VAL A 92 -17.91 -0.46 8.37
CA VAL A 92 -16.76 -1.18 8.94
C VAL A 92 -17.07 -1.67 10.36
N ALA A 93 -17.71 -0.85 11.19
CA ALA A 93 -18.03 -1.17 12.60
C ALA A 93 -18.98 -2.38 12.78
N ARG A 94 -19.59 -2.87 11.71
CA ARG A 94 -20.35 -4.13 11.74
C ARG A 94 -19.46 -5.37 11.86
N PHE A 95 -18.17 -5.24 11.53
CA PHE A 95 -17.24 -6.36 11.38
C PHE A 95 -16.01 -6.28 12.27
N GLU A 96 -15.55 -5.07 12.60
CA GLU A 96 -14.39 -4.86 13.45
C GLU A 96 -14.47 -3.51 14.19
N PRO A 97 -13.73 -3.32 15.29
CA PRO A 97 -13.67 -2.05 16.00
C PRO A 97 -13.17 -0.92 15.09
N VAL A 98 -13.84 0.22 15.14
CA VAL A 98 -13.45 1.44 14.43
C VAL A 98 -13.08 2.53 15.42
N VAL A 99 -11.93 3.15 15.22
CA VAL A 99 -11.47 4.33 15.96
C VAL A 99 -11.40 5.50 14.99
N LEU A 100 -12.20 6.52 15.24
CA LEU A 100 -12.22 7.74 14.44
C LEU A 100 -11.49 8.86 15.20
N MET A 101 -10.43 9.37 14.61
CA MET A 101 -9.68 10.52 15.11
C MET A 101 -10.42 11.81 14.77
N ALA A 102 -10.60 12.69 15.73
CA ALA A 102 -11.23 13.98 15.50
C ALA A 102 -10.61 15.07 16.38
N ARG A 103 -10.59 16.30 15.90
CA ARG A 103 -10.22 17.46 16.73
C ARG A 103 -11.15 17.55 17.96
N PRO A 104 -10.64 17.96 19.14
CA PRO A 104 -11.42 18.00 20.37
C PRO A 104 -12.73 18.80 20.25
N ASP A 105 -12.71 19.93 19.52
CA ASP A 105 -13.87 20.78 19.28
C ASP A 105 -14.90 20.17 18.31
N GLN A 106 -14.52 19.18 17.53
CA GLN A 106 -15.36 18.50 16.52
C GLN A 106 -15.81 17.09 16.94
N SER A 107 -15.18 16.49 17.96
CA SER A 107 -15.44 15.11 18.43
C SER A 107 -16.91 14.88 18.79
N ALA A 108 -17.58 15.85 19.42
CA ALA A 108 -18.99 15.72 19.75
C ALA A 108 -19.89 15.61 18.51
N GLY A 109 -19.52 16.30 17.42
CA GLY A 109 -20.18 16.21 16.11
C GLY A 109 -19.98 14.84 15.47
N ALA A 110 -18.74 14.37 15.48
CA ALA A 110 -18.36 13.06 14.96
C ALA A 110 -19.11 11.93 15.70
N ARG A 111 -19.13 11.94 17.04
CA ARG A 111 -19.89 10.96 17.87
C ARG A 111 -21.38 10.94 17.53
N ARG A 112 -22.00 12.10 17.32
CA ARG A 112 -23.42 12.17 16.95
C ARG A 112 -23.70 11.53 15.60
N LEU A 113 -22.84 11.74 14.63
CA LEU A 113 -23.06 11.27 13.26
C LEU A 113 -22.69 9.79 13.09
N CYS A 114 -21.59 9.36 13.69
CA CYS A 114 -21.13 7.96 13.61
C CYS A 114 -21.91 7.00 14.52
N GLY A 115 -22.54 7.50 15.60
CA GLY A 115 -23.27 6.67 16.56
C GLY A 115 -22.33 5.94 17.53
N SER A 116 -22.91 5.05 18.36
CA SER A 116 -22.20 4.38 19.46
C SER A 116 -21.32 3.19 19.04
N SER A 117 -21.43 2.74 17.79
CA SER A 117 -20.61 1.62 17.27
C SER A 117 -19.20 2.03 16.86
N VAL A 118 -18.91 3.35 16.81
CA VAL A 118 -17.64 3.91 16.45
C VAL A 118 -17.03 4.63 17.65
N GLU A 119 -15.83 4.24 18.04
CA GLU A 119 -15.06 4.97 19.04
C GLU A 119 -14.53 6.26 18.43
N VAL A 120 -14.75 7.41 19.07
CA VAL A 120 -14.18 8.69 18.65
C VAL A 120 -13.17 9.16 19.68
N ILE A 121 -11.92 9.32 19.27
CA ILE A 121 -10.84 9.82 20.14
C ILE A 121 -10.50 11.27 19.79
N ASP A 122 -10.08 12.03 20.81
CA ASP A 122 -9.60 13.39 20.64
C ASP A 122 -8.13 13.37 20.17
N LEU A 123 -7.95 13.42 18.84
CA LEU A 123 -6.65 13.49 18.20
C LEU A 123 -6.76 14.44 17.01
N ALA A 124 -5.92 15.48 16.99
CA ALA A 124 -5.97 16.50 15.95
C ALA A 124 -5.62 15.92 14.58
N VAL A 125 -6.47 16.23 13.60
CA VAL A 125 -6.33 15.88 12.19
C VAL A 125 -6.71 17.08 11.33
N ASP A 126 -6.18 17.17 10.14
CA ASP A 126 -6.58 18.19 9.15
C ASP A 126 -7.66 17.60 8.22
N ASP A 127 -7.49 16.37 7.74
CA ASP A 127 -8.37 15.76 6.77
C ASP A 127 -8.67 14.27 7.07
N LEU A 128 -9.38 13.63 6.14
CA LEU A 128 -9.96 12.27 6.31
C LEU A 128 -9.04 11.12 5.90
N TRP A 129 -7.88 11.38 5.33
CA TRP A 129 -7.07 10.41 4.60
C TRP A 129 -6.18 9.56 5.52
N ALA A 130 -6.83 8.78 6.40
CA ALA A 130 -6.15 7.98 7.44
C ALA A 130 -5.17 6.92 6.87
N ARG A 131 -5.34 6.49 5.63
CA ARG A 131 -4.41 5.61 4.92
C ARG A 131 -3.03 6.25 4.78
N ASP A 132 -3.00 7.53 4.49
CA ASP A 132 -1.79 8.27 4.15
C ASP A 132 -1.17 8.96 5.35
N THR A 133 -2.00 9.50 6.24
CA THR A 133 -1.56 10.23 7.43
C THR A 133 -1.26 9.31 8.62
N GLY A 134 -1.91 8.15 8.67
CA GLY A 134 -1.74 7.15 9.72
C GLY A 134 -0.46 6.32 9.59
N PRO A 135 -0.09 5.56 10.64
CA PRO A 135 1.04 4.66 10.58
C PRO A 135 0.72 3.45 9.70
N THR A 136 1.65 3.03 8.86
CA THR A 136 1.58 1.73 8.18
C THR A 136 2.12 0.64 9.11
N PHE A 137 1.30 -0.35 9.44
CA PHE A 137 1.66 -1.32 10.46
C PHE A 137 2.46 -2.50 9.92
N VAL A 138 3.41 -2.96 10.76
CA VAL A 138 4.19 -4.18 10.55
C VAL A 138 4.09 -5.08 11.78
N THR A 139 4.23 -6.39 11.58
CA THR A 139 4.22 -7.39 12.64
C THR A 139 5.53 -8.17 12.65
N GLY A 140 5.98 -8.62 13.82
CA GLY A 140 7.20 -9.39 13.96
C GLY A 140 7.31 -10.01 15.35
N ALA A 141 8.45 -10.60 15.68
CA ALA A 141 8.67 -11.26 16.97
C ALA A 141 8.48 -10.31 18.18
N ALA A 142 8.65 -9.01 17.99
CA ALA A 142 8.44 -7.99 19.02
C ALA A 142 6.98 -7.45 19.06
N GLY A 143 6.06 -8.10 18.35
CA GLY A 143 4.67 -7.66 18.22
C GLY A 143 4.45 -6.66 17.09
N VAL A 144 3.37 -5.89 17.20
CA VAL A 144 2.96 -4.86 16.22
C VAL A 144 3.81 -3.60 16.40
N ALA A 145 4.22 -3.00 15.28
CA ALA A 145 4.83 -1.67 15.25
C ALA A 145 4.21 -0.84 14.12
N GLY A 146 4.25 0.48 14.24
CA GLY A 146 3.80 1.39 13.19
C GLY A 146 4.97 2.08 12.52
N VAL A 147 5.01 2.03 11.20
CA VAL A 147 5.94 2.80 10.36
C VAL A 147 5.33 4.17 10.12
N ASP A 148 6.03 5.21 10.53
CA ASP A 148 5.71 6.60 10.22
C ASP A 148 6.47 6.98 8.94
N LEU A 149 5.71 7.19 7.86
CA LEU A 149 6.24 7.48 6.52
C LEU A 149 6.54 8.98 6.30
N ASN A 150 6.54 9.79 7.38
CA ASN A 150 6.85 11.23 7.33
C ASN A 150 5.89 12.00 6.39
N PHE A 151 4.58 11.80 6.55
CA PHE A 151 3.58 12.47 5.71
C PHE A 151 3.85 13.97 5.58
N ASN A 152 3.90 14.47 4.36
CA ASN A 152 4.26 15.85 4.04
C ASN A 152 3.21 16.57 3.17
N GLY A 153 1.93 16.15 3.24
CA GLY A 153 0.86 16.75 2.45
C GLY A 153 0.97 16.46 0.95
N TRP A 154 1.36 15.23 0.60
CA TRP A 154 1.61 14.78 -0.78
C TRP A 154 2.60 15.66 -1.54
N GLY A 155 3.68 16.05 -0.85
CA GLY A 155 4.67 16.96 -1.42
C GLY A 155 4.33 18.43 -1.23
N GLY A 156 3.65 18.79 -0.13
CA GLY A 156 3.27 20.17 0.21
C GLY A 156 2.09 20.71 -0.61
N LYS A 157 1.28 19.84 -1.21
CA LYS A 157 0.12 20.23 -2.02
C LYS A 157 -1.11 20.59 -1.17
N GLN A 158 -1.15 20.14 0.10
CA GLN A 158 -2.23 20.41 1.04
C GLN A 158 -1.68 20.76 2.43
N THR A 159 -2.43 21.57 3.19
CA THR A 159 -2.19 21.82 4.63
C THR A 159 -2.15 20.47 5.36
N HIS A 160 -1.11 20.27 6.19
CA HIS A 160 -0.86 19.00 6.88
C HIS A 160 -0.22 19.20 8.27
N THR A 161 -0.55 20.29 8.93
CA THR A 161 0.04 20.65 10.24
C THR A 161 -0.26 19.60 11.30
N ASP A 162 -1.51 19.15 11.39
CA ASP A 162 -1.94 18.08 12.30
C ASP A 162 -1.72 16.70 11.64
N ASP A 163 -2.06 16.55 10.36
CA ASP A 163 -1.93 15.30 9.61
C ASP A 163 -0.49 14.78 9.56
N GLY A 164 0.51 15.67 9.48
CA GLY A 164 1.92 15.30 9.58
C GLY A 164 2.36 14.75 10.95
N GLN A 165 1.49 14.79 11.96
CA GLN A 165 1.75 14.24 13.29
C GLN A 165 0.86 13.04 13.63
N VAL A 166 -0.12 12.69 12.79
CA VAL A 166 -1.12 11.64 13.08
C VAL A 166 -0.43 10.31 13.37
N ALA A 167 0.50 9.85 12.55
CA ALA A 167 1.18 8.57 12.75
C ALA A 167 1.86 8.50 14.13
N ARG A 168 2.61 9.56 14.51
CA ARG A 168 3.27 9.64 15.82
C ARG A 168 2.25 9.64 16.96
N ASN A 169 1.29 10.58 16.89
CA ASN A 169 0.34 10.81 17.98
C ASN A 169 -0.54 9.58 18.23
N LEU A 170 -0.93 8.89 17.16
CA LEU A 170 -1.73 7.67 17.25
C LEU A 170 -0.93 6.51 17.87
N LEU A 171 0.32 6.33 17.46
CA LEU A 171 1.20 5.30 18.03
C LEU A 171 1.50 5.56 19.50
N ASP A 172 1.76 6.82 19.88
CA ASP A 172 1.97 7.23 21.27
C ASP A 172 0.71 6.99 22.12
N HIS A 173 -0.49 7.31 21.58
CA HIS A 173 -1.77 7.12 22.26
C HIS A 173 -2.01 5.64 22.61
N TYR A 174 -1.63 4.71 21.74
CA TYR A 174 -1.81 3.26 21.98
C TYR A 174 -0.56 2.57 22.53
N GLY A 175 0.53 3.29 22.81
CA GLY A 175 1.79 2.71 23.28
C GLY A 175 2.40 1.73 22.27
N ILE A 176 2.18 1.93 20.99
CA ILE A 176 2.70 1.10 19.89
C ILE A 176 4.07 1.63 19.46
N ARG A 177 5.04 0.73 19.30
CA ARG A 177 6.40 1.10 18.87
C ARG A 177 6.37 1.78 17.50
N ARG A 178 6.94 3.00 17.43
CA ARG A 178 7.12 3.76 16.20
C ARG A 178 8.42 3.39 15.50
N ILE A 179 8.37 3.22 14.18
CA ILE A 179 9.52 3.12 13.29
C ILE A 179 9.45 4.33 12.35
N GLN A 180 10.38 5.26 12.48
CA GLN A 180 10.45 6.39 11.57
C GLN A 180 11.13 5.95 10.28
N ALA A 181 10.49 6.19 9.13
CA ALA A 181 11.02 5.85 7.82
C ALA A 181 12.20 6.77 7.42
N PRO A 182 13.20 6.26 6.71
CA PRO A 182 14.27 7.09 6.13
C PRO A 182 13.85 7.80 4.83
N VAL A 183 12.61 7.60 4.38
CA VAL A 183 12.00 8.15 3.17
C VAL A 183 10.64 8.73 3.50
N THR A 184 10.13 9.58 2.64
CA THR A 184 8.78 10.14 2.72
C THR A 184 7.86 9.42 1.73
N GLY A 185 6.66 9.09 2.17
CA GLY A 185 5.62 8.48 1.34
C GLY A 185 4.31 8.32 2.10
N GLU A 186 3.40 7.62 1.51
CA GLU A 186 2.05 7.42 2.01
C GLU A 186 1.64 5.95 1.94
N GLY A 187 0.76 5.52 2.85
CA GLY A 187 0.27 4.14 2.90
C GLY A 187 -0.50 3.72 1.65
N GLY A 188 -1.21 4.65 0.99
CA GLY A 188 -1.88 4.41 -0.29
C GLY A 188 -0.91 4.20 -1.47
N GLY A 189 0.35 4.64 -1.30
CA GLY A 189 1.41 4.44 -2.30
C GLY A 189 2.02 3.04 -2.32
N ILE A 190 1.60 2.12 -1.44
CA ILE A 190 2.11 0.74 -1.37
C ILE A 190 1.00 -0.29 -1.25
N GLU A 191 1.20 -1.45 -1.86
CA GLU A 191 0.38 -2.64 -1.73
C GLU A 191 1.26 -3.87 -1.51
N VAL A 192 0.91 -4.78 -0.60
CA VAL A 192 1.68 -5.99 -0.30
C VAL A 192 0.84 -7.26 -0.38
N ASP A 193 1.47 -8.36 -0.83
CA ASP A 193 0.84 -9.68 -0.86
C ASP A 193 0.96 -10.45 0.47
N GLY A 194 1.70 -9.91 1.45
CA GLY A 194 2.00 -10.58 2.72
C GLY A 194 2.98 -11.75 2.61
N GLU A 195 3.49 -12.04 1.42
CA GLU A 195 4.48 -13.09 1.14
C GLU A 195 5.79 -12.55 0.55
N GLY A 196 6.00 -11.25 0.66
CA GLY A 196 7.27 -10.59 0.33
C GLY A 196 7.27 -9.85 -0.99
N THR A 197 6.13 -9.63 -1.63
CA THR A 197 5.99 -8.77 -2.81
C THR A 197 5.30 -7.46 -2.42
N LEU A 198 5.82 -6.36 -2.95
CA LEU A 198 5.23 -5.01 -2.84
C LEU A 198 5.04 -4.43 -4.24
N MET A 199 3.94 -3.72 -4.45
CA MET A 199 3.69 -2.88 -5.62
C MET A 199 3.72 -1.41 -5.22
N ALA A 200 4.28 -0.56 -6.09
CA ALA A 200 4.33 0.90 -5.92
C ALA A 200 4.44 1.61 -7.26
N THR A 201 4.15 2.91 -7.30
CA THR A 201 4.37 3.75 -8.50
C THR A 201 5.65 4.58 -8.35
N GLU A 202 6.42 4.71 -9.43
CA GLU A 202 7.59 5.58 -9.44
C GLU A 202 7.19 7.05 -9.28
N SER A 203 6.06 7.43 -9.89
CA SER A 203 5.56 8.81 -9.85
C SER A 203 5.26 9.33 -8.45
N SER A 204 4.84 8.48 -7.51
CA SER A 204 4.61 8.89 -6.11
C SER A 204 5.88 8.80 -5.27
N TRP A 205 6.65 7.71 -5.36
CA TRP A 205 7.80 7.47 -4.48
C TRP A 205 9.10 8.10 -4.97
N VAL A 206 9.39 8.01 -6.29
CA VAL A 206 10.61 8.56 -6.91
C VAL A 206 10.34 9.99 -7.40
N ASN A 207 9.79 10.79 -6.52
CA ASN A 207 9.36 12.16 -6.80
C ASN A 207 10.13 13.14 -5.92
N GLY A 208 10.63 14.22 -6.53
CA GLY A 208 11.39 15.25 -5.82
C GLY A 208 10.59 16.03 -4.78
N ASN A 209 9.25 15.97 -4.82
CA ASN A 209 8.39 16.60 -3.82
C ASN A 209 8.27 15.77 -2.52
N ARG A 210 8.66 14.50 -2.54
CA ARG A 210 8.73 13.62 -1.35
C ARG A 210 10.17 13.27 -1.00
N ASN A 211 10.96 12.80 -2.00
CA ASN A 211 12.29 12.26 -1.80
C ASN A 211 13.34 12.96 -2.69
N PRO A 212 13.63 14.27 -2.46
CA PRO A 212 14.51 15.03 -3.34
C PRO A 212 15.92 14.43 -3.36
N GLY A 213 16.39 14.08 -4.56
CA GLY A 213 17.73 13.54 -4.79
C GLY A 213 17.95 12.09 -4.31
N VAL A 214 16.90 11.40 -3.85
CA VAL A 214 16.97 9.98 -3.49
C VAL A 214 16.70 9.13 -4.72
N SER A 215 17.60 8.19 -5.03
CA SER A 215 17.44 7.29 -6.18
C SER A 215 16.37 6.22 -5.92
N ARG A 216 15.77 5.69 -6.99
CA ARG A 216 14.84 4.58 -6.94
C ARG A 216 15.37 3.39 -6.15
N ASP A 217 16.63 3.00 -6.38
CA ASP A 217 17.25 1.86 -5.70
C ASP A 217 17.35 2.06 -4.18
N ARG A 218 17.60 3.29 -3.73
CA ARG A 218 17.61 3.62 -2.29
C ARG A 218 16.21 3.60 -1.69
N ILE A 219 15.21 4.07 -2.42
CA ILE A 219 13.81 4.00 -2.00
C ILE A 219 13.38 2.53 -1.94
N GLU A 220 13.70 1.73 -2.96
CA GLU A 220 13.40 0.29 -2.96
C GLU A 220 14.04 -0.44 -1.79
N ALA A 221 15.31 -0.15 -1.48
CA ALA A 221 15.99 -0.73 -0.31
C ALA A 221 15.27 -0.35 0.99
N ALA A 222 14.88 0.92 1.15
CA ALA A 222 14.13 1.37 2.32
C ALA A 222 12.77 0.68 2.45
N LEU A 223 12.01 0.52 1.35
CA LEU A 223 10.73 -0.19 1.36
C LEU A 223 10.90 -1.67 1.73
N LYS A 224 11.95 -2.33 1.21
CA LYS A 224 12.26 -3.72 1.56
C LYS A 224 12.58 -3.89 3.05
N ASP A 225 13.38 -3.00 3.59
CA ASP A 225 13.78 -3.05 5.01
C ASP A 225 12.61 -2.72 5.95
N LEU A 226 11.80 -1.71 5.62
CA LEU A 226 10.66 -1.27 6.43
C LEU A 226 9.54 -2.32 6.49
N PHE A 227 9.23 -2.92 5.34
CA PHE A 227 8.04 -3.76 5.19
C PHE A 227 8.36 -5.25 5.08
N GLY A 228 9.63 -5.65 5.21
CA GLY A 228 10.03 -7.05 5.17
C GLY A 228 9.77 -7.73 3.83
N VAL A 229 9.75 -6.96 2.74
CA VAL A 229 9.51 -7.49 1.39
C VAL A 229 10.83 -7.78 0.67
N ARG A 230 10.81 -8.73 -0.24
CA ARG A 230 11.98 -9.16 -1.02
C ARG A 230 11.96 -8.61 -2.44
N LYS A 231 10.78 -8.26 -2.94
CA LYS A 231 10.57 -7.79 -4.31
C LYS A 231 9.63 -6.61 -4.34
N VAL A 232 9.98 -5.60 -5.14
CA VAL A 232 9.11 -4.49 -5.47
C VAL A 232 8.79 -4.55 -6.97
N ILE A 233 7.50 -4.50 -7.31
CA ILE A 233 7.00 -4.34 -8.67
C ILE A 233 6.67 -2.86 -8.84
N TRP A 234 7.39 -2.19 -9.73
CA TRP A 234 7.24 -0.78 -10.00
C TRP A 234 6.36 -0.54 -11.21
N PHE A 235 5.38 0.35 -11.07
CA PHE A 235 4.64 0.95 -12.16
C PHE A 235 5.16 2.35 -12.42
N ALA A 236 5.08 2.84 -13.67
CA ALA A 236 5.48 4.21 -13.95
C ALA A 236 4.62 5.23 -13.19
N GLY A 237 3.31 4.99 -13.14
CA GLY A 237 2.34 5.91 -12.60
C GLY A 237 2.21 7.20 -13.43
N VAL A 238 1.60 8.24 -12.83
CA VAL A 238 1.33 9.53 -13.49
C VAL A 238 1.61 10.66 -12.50
N ALA A 239 2.68 11.42 -12.72
CA ALA A 239 3.03 12.54 -11.85
C ALA A 239 2.24 13.80 -12.19
N GLY A 240 1.82 14.56 -11.15
CA GLY A 240 1.26 15.91 -11.26
C GLY A 240 -0.14 15.99 -11.85
N GLN A 241 -0.88 14.88 -11.94
CA GLN A 241 -2.25 14.86 -12.44
C GLN A 241 -3.30 14.75 -11.33
N ASP A 242 -2.94 14.16 -10.23
CA ASP A 242 -3.71 14.16 -8.99
C ASP A 242 -2.84 14.60 -7.80
N ILE A 243 -3.45 14.73 -6.64
CA ILE A 243 -2.75 15.15 -5.42
C ILE A 243 -1.70 14.13 -4.98
N THR A 244 -1.92 12.85 -5.23
CA THR A 244 -1.08 11.73 -4.78
C THR A 244 0.09 11.42 -5.71
N ASP A 245 0.10 11.94 -6.92
CA ASP A 245 0.99 11.53 -8.02
C ASP A 245 0.79 10.05 -8.39
N CYS A 246 -0.47 9.58 -8.44
CA CYS A 246 -0.89 8.23 -8.80
C CYS A 246 -0.51 7.18 -7.74
N HIS A 247 -1.23 7.13 -6.64
CA HIS A 247 -1.09 6.05 -5.69
C HIS A 247 -1.48 4.68 -6.29
N VAL A 248 -0.78 3.63 -5.85
CA VAL A 248 -1.01 2.29 -6.36
C VAL A 248 -2.36 1.70 -5.92
N ASP A 249 -2.92 2.12 -4.79
CA ASP A 249 -4.20 1.65 -4.25
C ASP A 249 -5.43 2.03 -5.09
N ALA A 250 -5.27 2.97 -6.04
CA ALA A 250 -6.26 3.30 -7.06
C ALA A 250 -5.95 2.66 -8.43
N LEU A 251 -4.77 2.05 -8.61
CA LEU A 251 -4.31 1.47 -9.87
C LEU A 251 -4.31 -0.07 -9.84
N ALA A 252 -3.66 -0.69 -8.84
CA ALA A 252 -3.50 -2.14 -8.73
C ALA A 252 -3.41 -2.59 -7.27
N ARG A 253 -4.14 -3.64 -6.89
CA ARG A 253 -4.16 -4.17 -5.52
C ARG A 253 -4.05 -5.69 -5.50
N PHE A 254 -3.45 -6.24 -4.46
CA PHE A 254 -3.48 -7.69 -4.24
C PHE A 254 -4.84 -8.13 -3.64
N ALA A 255 -5.40 -9.22 -4.15
CA ALA A 255 -6.55 -9.91 -3.53
C ALA A 255 -6.12 -11.15 -2.74
N GLU A 256 -5.08 -11.82 -3.21
CA GLU A 256 -4.38 -12.92 -2.55
C GLU A 256 -2.96 -13.03 -3.13
N PRO A 257 -2.04 -13.82 -2.53
CA PRO A 257 -0.70 -13.98 -3.08
C PRO A 257 -0.73 -14.51 -4.52
N GLY A 258 -0.11 -13.77 -5.44
CA GLY A 258 -0.09 -14.09 -6.87
C GLY A 258 -1.32 -13.63 -7.66
N VAL A 259 -2.29 -12.94 -7.03
CA VAL A 259 -3.47 -12.39 -7.71
C VAL A 259 -3.56 -10.88 -7.52
N VAL A 260 -3.56 -10.16 -8.63
CA VAL A 260 -3.65 -8.69 -8.66
C VAL A 260 -4.96 -8.27 -9.30
N VAL A 261 -5.69 -7.38 -8.63
CA VAL A 261 -6.85 -6.67 -9.17
C VAL A 261 -6.34 -5.38 -9.79
N LEU A 262 -6.68 -5.15 -11.05
CA LEU A 262 -6.25 -3.98 -11.80
C LEU A 262 -7.45 -3.12 -12.15
N HIS A 263 -7.37 -1.81 -11.88
CA HIS A 263 -8.33 -0.84 -12.38
C HIS A 263 -8.34 -0.81 -13.90
N ARG A 264 -9.52 -0.93 -14.51
CA ARG A 264 -9.65 -0.86 -15.97
C ARG A 264 -10.68 0.19 -16.37
N PRO A 265 -10.39 0.98 -17.42
CA PRO A 265 -11.37 1.88 -17.98
C PRO A 265 -12.59 1.11 -18.51
N GLY A 266 -13.74 1.76 -18.55
CA GLY A 266 -14.95 1.25 -19.17
C GLY A 266 -14.76 1.06 -20.70
N PRO A 267 -15.54 0.17 -21.34
CA PRO A 267 -15.40 -0.09 -22.77
C PRO A 267 -15.67 1.15 -23.64
N ASP A 268 -16.47 2.07 -23.14
CA ASP A 268 -16.84 3.31 -23.83
C ASP A 268 -16.09 4.55 -23.32
N THR A 269 -15.20 4.38 -22.34
CA THR A 269 -14.37 5.48 -21.82
C THR A 269 -13.29 5.85 -22.85
N PRO A 270 -13.24 7.12 -23.28
CA PRO A 270 -12.20 7.58 -24.20
C PRO A 270 -10.81 7.40 -23.61
N PRO A 271 -9.80 6.97 -24.41
CA PRO A 271 -8.44 6.83 -23.92
C PRO A 271 -7.89 8.15 -23.37
N ASP A 272 -7.43 8.10 -22.13
CA ASP A 272 -6.83 9.22 -21.43
C ASP A 272 -5.46 8.85 -20.81
N ILE A 273 -4.96 9.67 -19.90
CA ILE A 273 -3.69 9.41 -19.22
C ILE A 273 -3.81 8.24 -18.22
N TRP A 274 -4.99 8.05 -17.61
CA TRP A 274 -5.23 7.00 -16.61
C TRP A 274 -5.40 5.64 -17.27
N SER A 275 -6.10 5.58 -18.40
CA SER A 275 -6.21 4.35 -19.20
C SER A 275 -4.84 3.88 -19.69
N ARG A 276 -3.95 4.80 -20.09
CA ARG A 276 -2.56 4.47 -20.46
C ARG A 276 -1.74 3.97 -19.26
N ALA A 277 -1.93 4.55 -18.08
CA ALA A 277 -1.27 4.07 -16.86
C ALA A 277 -1.74 2.65 -16.49
N SER A 278 -3.04 2.36 -16.63
CA SER A 278 -3.61 1.03 -16.45
C SER A 278 -3.04 0.01 -17.47
N ASP A 279 -2.92 0.38 -18.74
CA ASP A 279 -2.33 -0.47 -19.77
C ASP A 279 -0.85 -0.75 -19.50
N GLN A 280 -0.07 0.25 -19.09
CA GLN A 280 1.32 0.09 -18.69
C GLN A 280 1.46 -0.83 -17.47
N ALA A 281 0.58 -0.68 -16.48
CA ALA A 281 0.57 -1.56 -15.32
C ALA A 281 0.23 -3.00 -15.70
N LEU A 282 -0.73 -3.23 -16.60
CA LEU A 282 -1.06 -4.56 -17.12
C LEU A 282 0.14 -5.21 -17.82
N ASP A 283 0.88 -4.46 -18.64
CA ASP A 283 2.05 -4.99 -19.34
C ASP A 283 3.17 -5.37 -18.37
N VAL A 284 3.39 -4.56 -17.32
CA VAL A 284 4.34 -4.88 -16.25
C VAL A 284 3.91 -6.16 -15.51
N LEU A 285 2.64 -6.27 -15.12
CA LEU A 285 2.12 -7.42 -14.38
C LEU A 285 2.18 -8.72 -15.18
N ARG A 286 1.93 -8.67 -16.49
CA ARG A 286 2.06 -9.83 -17.39
C ARG A 286 3.48 -10.37 -17.48
N GLY A 287 4.49 -9.50 -17.35
CA GLY A 287 5.91 -9.87 -17.38
C GLY A 287 6.49 -10.16 -16.00
N ALA A 288 5.77 -9.87 -14.93
CA ALA A 288 6.28 -9.99 -13.56
C ALA A 288 5.96 -11.35 -12.92
N THR A 289 6.75 -11.67 -11.89
CA THR A 289 6.43 -12.73 -10.91
C THR A 289 6.39 -12.10 -9.53
N ASP A 290 5.76 -12.76 -8.58
CA ASP A 290 5.87 -12.38 -7.17
C ASP A 290 7.27 -12.72 -6.58
N ALA A 291 7.46 -12.45 -5.29
CA ALA A 291 8.73 -12.72 -4.58
C ALA A 291 9.06 -14.23 -4.44
N ASN A 292 8.10 -15.11 -4.69
CA ASN A 292 8.24 -16.55 -4.67
C ASN A 292 8.36 -17.17 -6.08
N GLY A 293 8.41 -16.33 -7.13
CA GLY A 293 8.56 -16.74 -8.52
C GLY A 293 7.25 -17.16 -9.22
N ARG A 294 6.08 -16.96 -8.59
CA ARG A 294 4.78 -17.25 -9.20
C ARG A 294 4.42 -16.20 -10.24
N THR A 295 3.96 -16.60 -11.40
CA THR A 295 3.33 -15.71 -12.38
C THR A 295 2.06 -15.09 -11.79
N LEU A 296 1.87 -13.79 -12.01
CA LEU A 296 0.72 -13.06 -11.49
C LEU A 296 -0.53 -13.33 -12.34
N ARG A 297 -1.64 -13.65 -11.69
CA ARG A 297 -2.97 -13.61 -12.29
C ARG A 297 -3.54 -12.21 -12.14
N VAL A 298 -3.86 -11.56 -13.24
CA VAL A 298 -4.49 -10.23 -13.24
C VAL A 298 -6.00 -10.40 -13.42
N VAL A 299 -6.77 -9.70 -12.59
CA VAL A 299 -8.22 -9.62 -12.65
C VAL A 299 -8.62 -8.17 -12.89
N ASP A 300 -9.32 -7.93 -13.98
CA ASP A 300 -9.80 -6.61 -14.33
C ASP A 300 -10.99 -6.20 -13.44
N LEU A 301 -10.92 -5.02 -12.84
CA LEU A 301 -12.03 -4.38 -12.14
C LEU A 301 -12.39 -3.09 -12.88
N THR A 302 -13.44 -3.19 -13.70
CA THR A 302 -13.87 -2.09 -14.57
C THR A 302 -14.51 -0.96 -13.76
N GLU A 303 -14.16 0.27 -14.08
CA GLU A 303 -14.73 1.49 -13.49
C GLU A 303 -16.24 1.58 -13.64
N PRO A 304 -16.93 2.43 -12.85
CA PRO A 304 -18.36 2.68 -13.02
C PRO A 304 -18.65 3.41 -14.34
N ASP A 305 -19.82 3.17 -14.93
CA ASP A 305 -20.35 4.01 -16.00
C ASP A 305 -20.95 5.30 -15.38
N LEU A 306 -20.30 6.42 -15.64
CA LEU A 306 -20.72 7.74 -15.15
C LEU A 306 -21.23 8.66 -16.28
N ALA A 307 -21.55 8.11 -17.45
CA ALA A 307 -22.05 8.90 -18.58
C ALA A 307 -23.35 9.69 -18.24
N GLY A 308 -24.12 9.20 -17.27
CA GLY A 308 -25.32 9.88 -16.74
C GLY A 308 -25.03 10.95 -15.67
N ARG A 309 -23.75 11.20 -15.31
CA ARG A 309 -23.33 12.10 -14.23
C ARG A 309 -22.32 13.16 -14.69
N PRO A 310 -22.72 14.10 -15.57
CA PRO A 310 -21.80 15.11 -16.10
C PRO A 310 -21.43 16.21 -15.09
N ASP A 311 -22.03 16.21 -13.91
CA ASP A 311 -21.82 17.14 -12.80
C ASP A 311 -20.61 16.78 -11.92
N LEU A 312 -20.00 15.63 -12.15
CA LEU A 312 -18.83 15.18 -11.39
C LEU A 312 -17.60 16.00 -11.74
N GLY A 313 -16.86 16.45 -10.72
CA GLY A 313 -15.62 17.21 -10.88
C GLY A 313 -14.50 16.38 -11.52
N LYS A 314 -13.50 17.07 -12.05
CA LYS A 314 -12.33 16.44 -12.69
C LYS A 314 -11.51 15.56 -11.75
N ASP A 315 -11.58 15.80 -10.46
CA ASP A 315 -10.84 15.08 -9.43
C ASP A 315 -11.63 13.90 -8.84
N PHE A 316 -12.87 13.64 -9.36
CA PHE A 316 -13.72 12.56 -8.90
C PHE A 316 -13.07 11.19 -9.16
N LEU A 317 -12.75 10.46 -8.08
CA LEU A 317 -12.16 9.13 -8.18
C LEU A 317 -13.21 8.07 -8.52
N ALA A 318 -13.34 7.75 -9.79
CA ALA A 318 -14.29 6.76 -10.33
C ALA A 318 -13.68 5.36 -10.36
N THR A 319 -13.42 4.76 -9.20
CA THR A 319 -12.87 3.39 -9.17
C THR A 319 -13.47 2.54 -8.06
N TYR A 320 -13.83 1.31 -8.39
CA TYR A 320 -14.18 0.29 -7.40
C TYR A 320 -12.94 -0.30 -6.70
N LEU A 321 -11.72 -0.08 -7.24
CA LEU A 321 -10.51 -0.65 -6.70
C LEU A 321 -10.15 -0.10 -5.31
N ASN A 322 -10.62 1.09 -4.99
CA ASN A 322 -10.41 1.69 -3.68
C ASN A 322 -11.38 1.13 -2.61
N TYR A 323 -11.64 -0.20 -2.67
CA TYR A 323 -12.35 -0.97 -1.65
C TYR A 323 -11.45 -1.21 -0.43
N TYR A 324 -12.05 -1.62 0.69
CA TYR A 324 -11.32 -1.96 1.91
C TYR A 324 -11.73 -3.33 2.44
N VAL A 325 -10.74 -4.19 2.73
CA VAL A 325 -10.97 -5.53 3.26
C VAL A 325 -10.96 -5.47 4.79
N VAL A 326 -12.04 -5.90 5.42
CA VAL A 326 -12.21 -5.95 6.87
C VAL A 326 -12.45 -7.38 7.35
N ASN A 327 -12.46 -7.63 8.66
CA ASN A 327 -12.78 -8.93 9.23
C ASN A 327 -14.17 -9.40 8.77
N GLY A 328 -14.21 -10.35 7.83
CA GLY A 328 -15.47 -10.95 7.35
C GLY A 328 -16.21 -10.17 6.26
N ALA A 329 -15.69 -9.02 5.77
CA ALA A 329 -16.33 -8.29 4.68
C ALA A 329 -15.33 -7.57 3.78
N VAL A 330 -15.85 -7.07 2.64
CA VAL A 330 -15.22 -6.10 1.73
C VAL A 330 -16.12 -4.89 1.64
N ILE A 331 -15.66 -3.75 2.09
CA ILE A 331 -16.38 -2.47 2.00
C ILE A 331 -16.03 -1.84 0.67
N MET A 332 -17.02 -1.72 -0.23
CA MET A 332 -16.84 -1.35 -1.63
C MET A 332 -17.50 0.01 -1.92
N PRO A 333 -16.85 0.91 -2.70
CA PRO A 333 -17.52 2.10 -3.23
C PRO A 333 -18.73 1.74 -4.06
N ARG A 334 -19.79 2.55 -3.97
CA ARG A 334 -20.98 2.47 -4.82
C ARG A 334 -21.24 3.83 -5.45
N PHE A 335 -21.36 3.85 -6.78
CA PHE A 335 -21.48 5.07 -7.57
C PHE A 335 -22.88 5.30 -8.17
N GLY A 336 -23.82 4.33 -8.01
CA GLY A 336 -25.20 4.47 -8.39
C GLY A 336 -25.55 3.95 -9.79
N ASP A 337 -24.57 3.58 -10.62
CA ASP A 337 -24.81 2.72 -11.78
C ASP A 337 -24.94 1.27 -11.33
N ARG A 338 -26.19 0.81 -11.23
CA ARG A 338 -26.50 -0.49 -10.68
C ARG A 338 -25.81 -1.64 -11.42
N ALA A 339 -25.69 -1.57 -12.74
CA ALA A 339 -25.09 -2.64 -13.52
C ALA A 339 -23.58 -2.77 -13.25
N SER A 340 -22.89 -1.63 -13.14
CA SER A 340 -21.46 -1.60 -12.79
C SER A 340 -21.24 -1.94 -11.31
N ASP A 341 -22.08 -1.41 -10.40
CA ASP A 341 -22.02 -1.72 -8.96
C ASP A 341 -22.20 -3.22 -8.71
N ASP A 342 -23.22 -3.86 -9.33
CA ASP A 342 -23.49 -5.31 -9.18
C ASP A 342 -22.35 -6.15 -9.80
N ARG A 343 -21.79 -5.74 -10.94
CA ARG A 343 -20.65 -6.42 -11.59
C ARG A 343 -19.40 -6.36 -10.73
N ALA A 344 -19.06 -5.18 -10.20
CA ALA A 344 -17.91 -5.01 -9.32
C ALA A 344 -18.06 -5.82 -8.02
N ALA A 345 -19.26 -5.81 -7.43
CA ALA A 345 -19.58 -6.62 -6.25
C ALA A 345 -19.39 -8.12 -6.52
N GLY A 346 -19.80 -8.62 -7.70
CA GLY A 346 -19.58 -10.00 -8.10
C GLY A 346 -18.11 -10.37 -8.19
N VAL A 347 -17.29 -9.53 -8.85
CA VAL A 347 -15.83 -9.74 -8.94
C VAL A 347 -15.19 -9.78 -7.55
N LEU A 348 -15.55 -8.85 -6.66
CA LEU A 348 -14.99 -8.81 -5.32
C LEU A 348 -15.44 -10.00 -4.45
N ALA A 349 -16.69 -10.47 -4.62
CA ALA A 349 -17.16 -11.66 -3.92
C ALA A 349 -16.40 -12.93 -4.35
N ASP A 350 -16.09 -13.07 -5.64
CA ASP A 350 -15.30 -14.18 -6.17
C ASP A 350 -13.84 -14.15 -5.68
N LEU A 351 -13.27 -12.94 -5.53
CA LEU A 351 -11.90 -12.75 -5.08
C LEU A 351 -11.73 -12.88 -3.55
N HIS A 352 -12.79 -12.67 -2.79
CA HIS A 352 -12.75 -12.71 -1.34
C HIS A 352 -13.79 -13.71 -0.77
N PRO A 353 -13.66 -15.00 -1.05
CA PRO A 353 -14.64 -16.01 -0.65
C PRO A 353 -14.83 -16.01 0.88
N GLY A 354 -16.10 -16.09 1.32
CA GLY A 354 -16.47 -16.06 2.73
C GLY A 354 -16.54 -14.66 3.36
N ARG A 355 -16.33 -13.59 2.59
CA ARG A 355 -16.54 -12.21 3.02
C ARG A 355 -17.82 -11.63 2.42
N GLU A 356 -18.59 -10.86 3.21
CA GLU A 356 -19.73 -10.09 2.72
C GLU A 356 -19.22 -8.90 1.90
N VAL A 357 -19.71 -8.69 0.68
CA VAL A 357 -19.45 -7.44 -0.05
C VAL A 357 -20.49 -6.40 0.33
N VAL A 358 -20.04 -5.28 0.88
CA VAL A 358 -20.88 -4.19 1.40
C VAL A 358 -20.68 -2.93 0.57
N PRO A 359 -21.60 -2.61 -0.38
CA PRO A 359 -21.53 -1.37 -1.14
C PRO A 359 -21.91 -0.16 -0.30
N VAL A 360 -21.08 0.90 -0.34
CA VAL A 360 -21.30 2.17 0.39
C VAL A 360 -21.20 3.35 -0.56
N GLY A 361 -22.21 4.22 -0.58
CA GLY A 361 -22.17 5.47 -1.35
C GLY A 361 -21.18 6.45 -0.72
N ILE A 362 -20.23 6.95 -1.55
CA ILE A 362 -19.13 7.81 -1.12
C ILE A 362 -18.89 8.99 -2.07
N ASP A 363 -19.92 9.47 -2.73
CA ASP A 363 -19.80 10.50 -3.79
C ASP A 363 -19.03 11.74 -3.34
N ALA A 364 -19.22 12.18 -2.09
CA ALA A 364 -18.51 13.35 -1.58
C ALA A 364 -17.03 13.06 -1.26
N ILE A 365 -16.70 11.86 -0.79
CA ILE A 365 -15.29 11.42 -0.63
C ILE A 365 -14.64 11.31 -2.01
N ALA A 366 -15.33 10.68 -2.97
CA ALA A 366 -14.82 10.49 -4.33
C ALA A 366 -14.57 11.81 -5.05
N ALA A 367 -15.39 12.84 -4.80
CA ALA A 367 -15.20 14.19 -5.32
C ALA A 367 -13.90 14.85 -4.80
N GLY A 368 -13.37 14.41 -3.66
CA GLY A 368 -12.08 14.83 -3.13
C GLY A 368 -10.89 14.03 -3.65
N GLY A 369 -11.09 13.13 -4.63
CA GLY A 369 -9.99 12.39 -5.28
C GLY A 369 -9.53 11.12 -4.56
N GLY A 370 -10.30 10.60 -3.60
CA GLY A 370 -10.00 9.36 -2.89
C GLY A 370 -11.23 8.45 -2.70
N GLY A 371 -11.07 7.41 -1.92
CA GLY A 371 -12.15 6.45 -1.67
C GLY A 371 -12.14 5.84 -0.28
N ILE A 372 -12.70 4.66 -0.16
CA ILE A 372 -12.82 3.96 1.13
C ILE A 372 -11.44 3.53 1.66
N HIS A 373 -10.58 2.97 0.79
CA HIS A 373 -9.24 2.56 1.18
C HIS A 373 -8.41 3.75 1.67
N CYS A 374 -8.42 4.85 0.92
CA CYS A 374 -7.70 6.08 1.29
C CYS A 374 -8.14 6.64 2.65
N SER A 375 -9.41 6.45 3.05
CA SER A 375 -9.97 6.95 4.31
C SER A 375 -9.86 5.99 5.50
N THR A 376 -9.23 4.82 5.31
CA THR A 376 -9.13 3.75 6.32
C THR A 376 -7.70 3.26 6.49
N GLN A 377 -7.33 2.86 7.71
CA GLN A 377 -6.03 2.23 7.99
C GLN A 377 -6.20 1.10 9.00
N GLN A 378 -5.84 -0.12 8.62
CA GLN A 378 -5.95 -1.28 9.49
C GLN A 378 -4.79 -1.37 10.49
N GLN A 379 -5.11 -1.72 11.73
CA GLN A 379 -4.13 -2.29 12.66
C GLN A 379 -4.25 -3.81 12.62
N PRO A 380 -3.24 -4.54 12.13
CA PRO A 380 -3.29 -6.00 12.09
C PRO A 380 -3.34 -6.58 13.51
N ALA A 381 -3.94 -7.76 13.65
CA ALA A 381 -3.78 -8.57 14.84
C ALA A 381 -2.32 -9.02 14.95
N GLY A 382 -1.76 -8.96 16.15
CA GLY A 382 -0.37 -9.33 16.44
C GLY A 382 -0.12 -10.84 16.40
#